data_54cc83098b055e1f4b2ffcbad7210a47
#
_entry.id   54cc83098b055e1f4b2ffcbad7210a47
#
_cell.length_a   1.000
_cell.length_b   1.000
_cell.length_c   1.000
_cell.angle_alpha   90.00
_cell.angle_beta   90.00
_cell.angle_gamma   90.00
#
_symmetry.space_group_name_H-M   'P 1'
#
loop_
_entity.id
_entity.type
_entity.pdbx_description
1 polymer ?
#
loop_
_entity_poly.entity_id
_entity_poly.type
_entity_poly.pdbx_seq_one_letter_code
_entity_poly.pdbx_strand_id
1 'polypeptide(L)'
;AYEIRPSLVGSEMCIRDRADAVTPAVLAYEGIQYQYLAPGIFSDTQWDYVNRHLNILSGFYGVLCPSDAVIPYRLEMQTKLETENATDLYHFWNNQLYQALYCKFEKDSPKELINLASAEYSKAVLPYLTEDVHCVTCVFGEFVQGKVKVKATLAKMARGEMVRWMAEHQIQTAEDLKQFTGLGFEFEESLSSGTEYVFLKKDICPED
;
A
#
# COMPACT_ATOMS: atom_id res chain seq x y z
N ALA A 1 3.02 -4.31 -9.57
CA ALA A 1 4.19 -4.79 -10.31
C ALA A 1 4.54 -3.79 -11.39
N TYR A 2 5.79 -3.36 -11.40
CA TYR A 2 6.34 -2.41 -12.36
C TYR A 2 6.93 -3.13 -13.56
N GLU A 3 6.60 -2.67 -14.76
CA GLU A 3 7.26 -3.15 -15.97
C GLU A 3 8.36 -2.17 -16.41
N ILE A 4 9.61 -2.65 -16.46
CA ILE A 4 10.61 -2.05 -17.32
C ILE A 4 10.18 -2.41 -18.74
N ARG A 5 9.77 -1.43 -19.55
CA ARG A 5 9.40 -1.70 -20.94
C ARG A 5 10.58 -2.34 -21.65
N PRO A 6 10.40 -3.49 -22.34
CA PRO A 6 11.51 -4.17 -23.04
C PRO A 6 12.25 -3.29 -24.05
N SER A 7 11.58 -2.27 -24.59
CA SER A 7 12.18 -1.27 -25.49
C SER A 7 13.26 -0.39 -24.86
N LEU A 8 13.46 -0.51 -23.55
CA LEU A 8 14.48 0.23 -22.82
C LEU A 8 15.74 -0.62 -22.53
N VAL A 9 15.64 -1.95 -22.75
CA VAL A 9 16.75 -2.88 -22.60
C VAL A 9 17.42 -2.98 -23.98
N GLY A 10 18.54 -2.26 -24.16
CA GLY A 10 19.33 -2.31 -25.39
C GLY A 10 19.45 -1.01 -26.19
N SER A 11 18.76 0.07 -25.79
CA SER A 11 19.11 1.41 -26.29
C SER A 11 20.16 2.02 -25.35
N GLU A 12 21.24 2.52 -25.90
CA GLU A 12 22.29 3.27 -25.19
C GLU A 12 21.78 4.61 -24.62
N MET A 13 20.51 4.68 -24.22
CA MET A 13 19.92 5.85 -23.60
C MET A 13 20.42 5.92 -22.17
N CYS A 14 21.47 6.71 -21.97
CA CYS A 14 22.03 7.03 -20.68
C CYS A 14 20.96 7.52 -19.71
N ILE A 15 21.05 7.09 -18.45
CA ILE A 15 20.22 7.58 -17.31
C ILE A 15 20.22 9.13 -17.25
N ARG A 16 21.27 9.79 -17.75
CA ARG A 16 21.36 11.26 -17.85
C ARG A 16 20.29 11.89 -18.73
N ASP A 17 19.88 11.22 -19.81
CA ASP A 17 18.88 11.78 -20.74
C ASP A 17 17.45 11.67 -20.22
N ARG A 18 17.25 11.04 -19.04
CA ARG A 18 15.98 10.86 -18.35
C ARG A 18 15.84 11.63 -17.04
N ALA A 19 16.79 12.47 -16.70
CA ALA A 19 16.69 13.34 -15.52
C ALA A 19 15.41 14.20 -15.54
N ASP A 20 14.87 14.46 -16.74
CA ASP A 20 13.61 15.19 -16.94
C ASP A 20 12.35 14.30 -16.96
N ALA A 21 12.46 12.98 -16.80
CA ALA A 21 11.35 12.03 -16.90
C ALA A 21 10.99 11.36 -15.56
N VAL A 22 11.34 11.99 -14.44
CA VAL A 22 10.93 11.51 -13.12
C VAL A 22 9.47 11.87 -12.86
N THR A 23 8.74 10.91 -12.30
CA THR A 23 7.33 11.07 -11.97
C THR A 23 7.15 10.81 -10.47
N PRO A 24 6.29 11.57 -9.76
CA PRO A 24 5.93 11.24 -8.39
C PRO A 24 5.49 9.78 -8.25
N ALA A 25 5.99 9.08 -7.24
CA ALA A 25 5.78 7.66 -7.06
C ALA A 25 4.30 7.27 -7.16
N VAL A 26 3.41 7.98 -6.47
CA VAL A 26 1.97 7.68 -6.47
C VAL A 26 1.32 7.82 -7.85
N LEU A 27 1.88 8.63 -8.74
CA LEU A 27 1.42 8.80 -10.13
C LEU A 27 2.12 7.84 -11.10
N ALA A 28 3.31 7.37 -10.72
CA ALA A 28 4.14 6.50 -11.56
C ALA A 28 3.72 5.03 -11.46
N TYR A 29 3.22 4.61 -10.27
CA TYR A 29 2.78 3.24 -10.06
C TYR A 29 1.44 2.98 -10.77
N GLU A 30 1.41 1.92 -11.56
CA GLU A 30 0.24 1.50 -12.32
C GLU A 30 -0.39 0.22 -11.71
N GLY A 31 -1.64 -0.03 -12.05
CA GLY A 31 -2.38 -1.20 -11.63
C GLY A 31 -3.68 -0.84 -10.91
N ILE A 32 -4.51 -1.86 -10.68
CA ILE A 32 -5.87 -1.70 -10.18
C ILE A 32 -5.94 -0.88 -8.88
N GLN A 33 -5.00 -1.10 -7.95
CA GLN A 33 -4.98 -0.36 -6.68
C GLN A 33 -4.80 1.16 -6.93
N TYR A 34 -3.89 1.55 -7.82
CA TYR A 34 -3.63 2.96 -8.13
C TYR A 34 -4.73 3.58 -8.98
N GLN A 35 -5.43 2.81 -9.82
CA GLN A 35 -6.62 3.27 -10.54
C GLN A 35 -7.74 3.67 -9.57
N TYR A 36 -7.96 2.90 -8.50
CA TYR A 36 -8.96 3.20 -7.49
C TYR A 36 -8.50 4.25 -6.47
N LEU A 37 -7.20 4.36 -6.22
CA LEU A 37 -6.62 5.47 -5.49
C LEU A 37 -6.83 6.81 -6.23
N ALA A 38 -6.75 6.78 -7.56
CA ALA A 38 -6.99 7.91 -8.46
C ALA A 38 -6.23 9.20 -8.08
N PRO A 39 -4.90 9.18 -7.88
CA PRO A 39 -4.16 10.33 -7.37
C PRO A 39 -4.16 11.53 -8.30
N GLY A 40 -4.46 11.35 -9.59
CA GLY A 40 -4.53 12.41 -10.58
C GLY A 40 -5.67 13.40 -10.38
N ILE A 41 -6.64 13.08 -9.50
CA ILE A 41 -7.79 13.97 -9.21
C ILE A 41 -7.76 14.53 -7.78
N PHE A 42 -6.68 14.33 -7.03
CA PHE A 42 -6.56 14.83 -5.66
C PHE A 42 -6.55 16.35 -5.61
N SER A 43 -7.29 16.90 -4.64
CA SER A 43 -7.15 18.28 -4.22
C SER A 43 -5.83 18.50 -3.47
N ASP A 44 -5.43 19.75 -3.27
CA ASP A 44 -4.22 20.09 -2.50
C ASP A 44 -4.28 19.50 -1.08
N THR A 45 -5.43 19.52 -0.42
CA THR A 45 -5.61 18.95 0.92
C THR A 45 -5.47 17.42 0.94
N GLN A 46 -5.92 16.73 -0.10
CA GLN A 46 -5.74 15.30 -0.25
C GLN A 46 -4.27 14.95 -0.55
N TRP A 47 -3.59 15.77 -1.37
CA TRP A 47 -2.15 15.65 -1.61
C TRP A 47 -1.35 15.82 -0.32
N ASP A 48 -1.66 16.83 0.48
CA ASP A 48 -1.02 17.07 1.77
C ASP A 48 -1.23 15.88 2.74
N TYR A 49 -2.43 15.31 2.74
CA TYR A 49 -2.74 14.13 3.55
C TYR A 49 -1.93 12.92 3.12
N VAL A 50 -1.96 12.55 1.84
CA VAL A 50 -1.24 11.35 1.38
C VAL A 50 0.28 11.50 1.53
N ASN A 51 0.83 12.70 1.34
CA ASN A 51 2.26 12.94 1.55
C ASN A 51 2.70 12.77 3.02
N ARG A 52 1.81 13.03 3.95
CA ARG A 52 2.09 12.83 5.40
C ARG A 52 1.89 11.39 5.85
N HIS A 53 0.88 10.70 5.30
CA HIS A 53 0.41 9.42 5.85
C HIS A 53 0.69 8.21 4.97
N LEU A 54 0.68 8.34 3.64
CA LEU A 54 0.87 7.22 2.74
C LEU A 54 2.35 6.87 2.58
N ASN A 55 2.66 5.58 2.67
CA ASN A 55 3.95 5.02 2.32
C ASN A 55 3.77 3.92 1.28
N ILE A 56 4.58 3.95 0.24
CA ILE A 56 4.56 2.97 -0.86
C ILE A 56 5.76 2.04 -0.69
N LEU A 57 5.49 0.74 -0.57
CA LEU A 57 6.55 -0.27 -0.50
C LEU A 57 6.98 -0.70 -1.88
N SER A 58 8.28 -0.70 -2.11
CA SER A 58 8.94 -1.03 -3.38
C SER A 58 10.02 -2.07 -3.17
N GLY A 59 10.10 -3.07 -4.06
CA GLY A 59 11.21 -4.03 -4.05
C GLY A 59 12.55 -3.40 -4.39
N PHE A 60 12.53 -2.30 -5.16
CA PHE A 60 13.74 -1.60 -5.62
C PHE A 60 14.09 -0.38 -4.75
N TYR A 61 13.13 0.48 -4.45
CA TYR A 61 13.36 1.72 -3.72
C TYR A 61 13.17 1.60 -2.20
N GLY A 62 12.60 0.51 -1.73
CA GLY A 62 12.28 0.34 -0.31
C GLY A 62 10.98 1.03 0.09
N VAL A 63 11.04 2.08 0.88
CA VAL A 63 9.89 2.89 1.31
C VAL A 63 9.91 4.23 0.60
N LEU A 64 8.83 4.54 -0.11
CA LEU A 64 8.66 5.80 -0.85
C LEU A 64 7.52 6.63 -0.24
N CYS A 65 7.72 7.95 -0.24
CA CYS A 65 6.63 8.91 -0.09
C CYS A 65 5.90 9.08 -1.44
N PRO A 66 4.64 9.51 -1.45
CA PRO A 66 3.87 9.73 -2.69
C PRO A 66 4.52 10.64 -3.71
N SER A 67 5.21 11.69 -3.25
CA SER A 67 5.89 12.67 -4.11
C SER A 67 7.35 12.34 -4.45
N ASP A 68 7.89 11.22 -3.96
CA ASP A 68 9.25 10.82 -4.32
C ASP A 68 9.37 10.58 -5.82
N ALA A 69 10.45 11.10 -6.40
CA ALA A 69 10.71 10.97 -7.82
C ALA A 69 11.21 9.56 -8.16
N VAL A 70 10.51 8.88 -9.07
CA VAL A 70 10.87 7.53 -9.48
C VAL A 70 10.98 7.42 -11.01
N ILE A 71 11.77 6.46 -11.45
CA ILE A 71 11.81 5.99 -12.84
C ILE A 71 11.19 4.60 -12.94
N PRO A 72 10.59 4.24 -14.10
CA PRO A 72 10.00 2.92 -14.29
C PRO A 72 11.03 1.80 -14.09
N TYR A 73 10.63 0.77 -13.33
CA TYR A 73 11.39 -0.46 -13.12
C TYR A 73 10.43 -1.64 -12.96
N ARG A 74 10.94 -2.88 -13.01
CA ARG A 74 10.18 -4.08 -12.64
C ARG A 74 10.99 -4.93 -11.68
N LEU A 75 10.62 -4.88 -10.42
CA LEU A 75 11.17 -5.75 -9.38
C LEU A 75 10.12 -5.97 -8.31
N GLU A 76 9.59 -7.20 -8.24
CA GLU A 76 8.62 -7.62 -7.22
C GLU A 76 9.36 -8.05 -5.96
N MET A 77 8.77 -7.84 -4.77
CA MET A 77 9.41 -8.16 -3.48
C MET A 77 9.72 -9.65 -3.34
N GLN A 78 8.90 -10.53 -3.93
CA GLN A 78 9.09 -11.98 -3.92
C GLN A 78 10.08 -12.49 -4.98
N THR A 79 10.69 -11.61 -5.78
CA THR A 79 11.67 -12.01 -6.78
C THR A 79 12.86 -12.67 -6.11
N LYS A 80 13.22 -13.85 -6.61
CA LYS A 80 14.43 -14.58 -6.17
C LYS A 80 15.65 -13.90 -6.79
N LEU A 81 16.11 -12.88 -6.12
CA LEU A 81 17.31 -12.12 -6.51
C LEU A 81 18.38 -12.33 -5.44
N GLU A 82 19.37 -13.15 -5.75
CA GLU A 82 20.55 -13.33 -4.93
C GLU A 82 21.49 -12.14 -5.11
N THR A 83 21.99 -11.63 -4.00
CA THR A 83 23.03 -10.62 -3.94
C THR A 83 24.22 -11.18 -3.16
N GLU A 84 25.35 -10.50 -3.13
CA GLU A 84 26.52 -10.94 -2.36
C GLU A 84 26.21 -11.24 -0.88
N ASN A 85 25.19 -10.56 -0.31
CA ASN A 85 24.87 -10.63 1.12
C ASN A 85 23.46 -11.14 1.44
N ALA A 86 22.63 -11.49 0.43
CA ALA A 86 21.25 -11.91 0.67
C ALA A 86 20.77 -12.88 -0.42
N THR A 87 19.96 -13.86 0.00
CA THR A 87 19.39 -14.90 -0.87
C THR A 87 18.12 -14.46 -1.60
N ASP A 88 17.49 -13.40 -1.14
CA ASP A 88 16.29 -12.81 -1.71
C ASP A 88 16.11 -11.37 -1.20
N LEU A 89 15.07 -10.67 -1.70
CA LEU A 89 14.82 -9.28 -1.30
C LEU A 89 14.33 -9.12 0.13
N TYR A 90 13.71 -10.13 0.74
CA TYR A 90 13.33 -10.07 2.16
C TYR A 90 14.57 -10.05 3.05
N HIS A 91 15.57 -10.88 2.74
CA HIS A 91 16.86 -10.90 3.45
C HIS A 91 17.68 -9.64 3.15
N PHE A 92 17.62 -9.12 1.91
CA PHE A 92 18.30 -7.88 1.53
C PHE A 92 17.75 -6.68 2.32
N TRP A 93 16.44 -6.49 2.34
CA TRP A 93 15.82 -5.39 3.06
C TRP A 93 15.82 -5.60 4.57
N ASN A 94 15.71 -6.85 5.04
CA ASN A 94 15.69 -7.19 6.46
C ASN A 94 14.72 -6.25 7.22
N ASN A 95 15.17 -5.62 8.31
CA ASN A 95 14.38 -4.67 9.11
C ASN A 95 14.38 -3.22 8.57
N GLN A 96 15.12 -2.94 7.50
CA GLN A 96 15.32 -1.58 7.00
C GLN A 96 14.01 -0.90 6.59
N LEU A 97 13.06 -1.64 5.98
CA LEU A 97 11.77 -1.09 5.59
C LEU A 97 10.97 -0.67 6.82
N TYR A 98 10.94 -1.49 7.85
CA TYR A 98 10.29 -1.15 9.11
C TYR A 98 10.95 0.05 9.79
N GLN A 99 12.27 0.09 9.85
CA GLN A 99 13.00 1.22 10.43
C GLN A 99 12.71 2.53 9.69
N ALA A 100 12.63 2.49 8.36
CA ALA A 100 12.27 3.67 7.56
C ALA A 100 10.84 4.16 7.85
N LEU A 101 9.89 3.25 8.08
CA LEU A 101 8.54 3.61 8.52
C LEU A 101 8.52 4.12 9.96
N TYR A 102 9.24 3.45 10.86
CA TYR A 102 9.29 3.79 12.27
C TYR A 102 9.86 5.19 12.52
N CYS A 103 10.88 5.58 11.77
CA CYS A 103 11.49 6.92 11.87
C CYS A 103 10.55 8.06 11.45
N LYS A 104 9.42 7.77 10.79
CA LYS A 104 8.43 8.78 10.40
C LYS A 104 7.41 9.08 11.49
N PHE A 105 7.31 8.23 12.51
CA PHE A 105 6.43 8.51 13.64
C PHE A 105 6.94 9.67 14.48
N GLU A 106 6.04 10.52 14.92
CA GLU A 106 6.35 11.56 15.89
C GLU A 106 6.71 10.94 17.26
N LYS A 107 7.66 11.55 17.95
CA LYS A 107 8.31 10.94 19.10
C LYS A 107 7.37 10.64 20.26
N ASP A 108 6.40 11.51 20.50
CA ASP A 108 5.51 11.46 21.68
C ASP A 108 4.03 11.18 21.31
N SER A 109 3.77 10.78 20.06
CA SER A 109 2.43 10.46 19.58
C SER A 109 2.18 8.95 19.55
N PRO A 110 0.93 8.48 19.65
CA PRO A 110 0.57 7.10 19.39
C PRO A 110 1.05 6.68 18.02
N LYS A 111 1.70 5.52 17.94
CA LYS A 111 2.22 5.00 16.67
C LYS A 111 1.21 4.00 16.09
N GLU A 112 0.45 4.45 15.13
CA GLU A 112 -0.49 3.61 14.38
C GLU A 112 -0.01 3.37 12.96
N LEU A 113 -0.02 2.11 12.54
CA LEU A 113 0.33 1.68 11.20
C LEU A 113 -0.86 0.96 10.56
N ILE A 114 -1.42 1.52 9.49
CA ILE A 114 -2.48 0.87 8.73
C ILE A 114 -1.87 0.08 7.59
N ASN A 115 -2.00 -1.24 7.65
CA ASN A 115 -1.48 -2.13 6.64
C ASN A 115 -2.51 -2.39 5.54
N LEU A 116 -2.31 -1.74 4.40
CA LEU A 116 -3.04 -1.93 3.15
C LEU A 116 -2.17 -2.60 2.07
N ALA A 117 -0.98 -3.06 2.44
CA ALA A 117 -0.09 -3.78 1.53
C ALA A 117 -0.61 -5.19 1.23
N SER A 118 -0.17 -5.78 0.12
CA SER A 118 -0.41 -7.20 -0.15
C SER A 118 0.42 -8.07 0.82
N ALA A 119 0.04 -9.35 0.97
CA ALA A 119 0.77 -10.30 1.80
C ALA A 119 2.26 -10.40 1.40
N GLU A 120 2.57 -10.21 0.12
CA GLU A 120 3.92 -10.16 -0.40
C GLU A 120 4.73 -9.03 0.22
N TYR A 121 4.20 -7.81 0.22
CA TYR A 121 4.91 -6.64 0.74
C TYR A 121 4.84 -6.52 2.25
N SER A 122 3.69 -6.84 2.87
CA SER A 122 3.57 -6.81 4.33
C SER A 122 4.49 -7.79 5.04
N LYS A 123 4.82 -8.93 4.41
CA LYS A 123 5.81 -9.89 4.92
C LYS A 123 7.20 -9.27 5.12
N ALA A 124 7.55 -8.21 4.38
CA ALA A 124 8.82 -7.51 4.52
C ALA A 124 8.84 -6.49 5.69
N VAL A 125 7.70 -6.23 6.33
CA VAL A 125 7.57 -5.23 7.40
C VAL A 125 7.05 -5.83 8.71
N LEU A 126 5.95 -6.60 8.66
CA LEU A 126 5.23 -7.07 9.86
C LEU A 126 6.09 -7.88 10.84
N PRO A 127 7.05 -8.73 10.42
CA PRO A 127 7.89 -9.50 11.35
C PRO A 127 8.81 -8.63 12.23
N TYR A 128 9.00 -7.37 11.88
CA TYR A 128 9.91 -6.45 12.56
C TYR A 128 9.19 -5.41 13.43
N LEU A 129 7.86 -5.48 13.51
CA LEU A 129 7.06 -4.56 14.35
C LEU A 129 7.49 -4.62 15.81
N THR A 130 7.62 -3.46 16.43
CA THR A 130 7.87 -3.32 17.86
C THR A 130 6.56 -3.19 18.64
N GLU A 131 6.57 -3.52 19.92
CA GLU A 131 5.36 -3.54 20.77
C GLU A 131 4.70 -2.16 20.94
N ASP A 132 5.43 -1.08 20.68
CA ASP A 132 4.94 0.29 20.78
C ASP A 132 4.23 0.79 19.51
N VAL A 133 4.15 -0.05 18.46
CA VAL A 133 3.43 0.27 17.23
C VAL A 133 2.16 -0.56 17.12
N HIS A 134 1.03 0.10 17.15
CA HIS A 134 -0.27 -0.52 16.89
C HIS A 134 -0.47 -0.66 15.38
N CYS A 135 -0.40 -1.89 14.88
CA CYS A 135 -0.57 -2.18 13.46
C CYS A 135 -1.94 -2.82 13.21
N VAL A 136 -2.74 -2.20 12.35
CA VAL A 136 -4.03 -2.71 11.90
C VAL A 136 -3.95 -3.14 10.45
N THR A 137 -4.18 -4.42 10.17
CA THR A 137 -4.29 -4.96 8.81
C THR A 137 -5.73 -4.95 8.35
N CYS A 138 -6.01 -4.30 7.21
CA CYS A 138 -7.34 -4.29 6.61
C CYS A 138 -7.50 -5.46 5.62
N VAL A 139 -8.49 -6.30 5.89
CA VAL A 139 -8.85 -7.47 5.08
C VAL A 139 -10.17 -7.20 4.37
N PHE A 140 -10.16 -7.30 3.03
CA PHE A 140 -11.33 -7.10 2.18
C PHE A 140 -11.76 -8.42 1.57
N GLY A 141 -12.97 -8.88 1.85
CA GLY A 141 -13.42 -10.19 1.40
C GLY A 141 -14.93 -10.31 1.28
N GLU A 142 -15.35 -11.51 0.91
CA GLU A 142 -16.75 -11.96 0.90
C GLU A 142 -16.91 -13.05 1.95
N PHE A 143 -18.03 -13.09 2.64
CA PHE A 143 -18.31 -14.17 3.58
C PHE A 143 -18.96 -15.35 2.85
N VAL A 144 -18.20 -16.43 2.67
CA VAL A 144 -18.65 -17.61 1.91
C VAL A 144 -18.39 -18.87 2.72
N GLN A 145 -19.47 -19.65 2.98
CA GLN A 145 -19.39 -20.92 3.71
C GLN A 145 -18.68 -20.80 5.07
N GLY A 146 -19.00 -19.75 5.84
CA GLY A 146 -18.46 -19.56 7.19
C GLY A 146 -17.03 -19.01 7.24
N LYS A 147 -16.47 -18.57 6.11
CA LYS A 147 -15.10 -18.02 6.03
C LYS A 147 -15.04 -16.77 5.19
N VAL A 148 -14.12 -15.88 5.53
CA VAL A 148 -13.79 -14.72 4.70
C VAL A 148 -12.92 -15.18 3.53
N LYS A 149 -13.41 -14.98 2.32
CA LYS A 149 -12.69 -15.26 1.06
C LYS A 149 -12.23 -13.95 0.43
N VAL A 150 -10.93 -13.76 0.36
CA VAL A 150 -10.31 -12.61 -0.30
C VAL A 150 -10.18 -12.88 -1.79
N LYS A 151 -10.83 -12.04 -2.62
CA LYS A 151 -10.61 -12.01 -4.06
C LYS A 151 -9.57 -10.96 -4.39
N ALA A 152 -8.44 -11.36 -4.97
CA ALA A 152 -7.27 -10.52 -5.17
C ALA A 152 -7.58 -9.19 -5.89
N THR A 153 -8.40 -9.21 -6.93
CA THR A 153 -8.80 -8.02 -7.69
C THR A 153 -9.63 -7.07 -6.81
N LEU A 154 -10.66 -7.58 -6.13
CA LEU A 154 -11.51 -6.77 -5.26
C LEU A 154 -10.72 -6.17 -4.09
N ALA A 155 -9.81 -6.95 -3.50
CA ALA A 155 -8.95 -6.45 -2.42
C ALA A 155 -8.01 -5.33 -2.91
N LYS A 156 -7.46 -5.40 -4.13
CA LYS A 156 -6.66 -4.32 -4.72
C LYS A 156 -7.50 -3.06 -4.95
N MET A 157 -8.72 -3.21 -5.47
CA MET A 157 -9.66 -2.10 -5.65
C MET A 157 -9.97 -1.43 -4.32
N ALA A 158 -10.36 -2.21 -3.31
CA ALA A 158 -10.75 -1.71 -2.00
C ALA A 158 -9.59 -1.01 -1.27
N ARG A 159 -8.36 -1.51 -1.37
CA ARG A 159 -7.19 -0.85 -0.78
C ARG A 159 -6.93 0.52 -1.39
N GLY A 160 -7.01 0.63 -2.72
CA GLY A 160 -6.87 1.92 -3.40
C GLY A 160 -7.97 2.90 -3.02
N GLU A 161 -9.22 2.43 -3.05
CA GLU A 161 -10.40 3.19 -2.65
C GLU A 161 -10.32 3.65 -1.20
N MET A 162 -9.87 2.79 -0.27
CA MET A 162 -9.72 3.15 1.14
C MET A 162 -8.69 4.26 1.33
N VAL A 163 -7.54 4.22 0.65
CA VAL A 163 -6.56 5.33 0.73
C VAL A 163 -7.17 6.64 0.22
N ARG A 164 -7.90 6.61 -0.90
CA ARG A 164 -8.60 7.78 -1.42
C ARG A 164 -9.62 8.30 -0.41
N TRP A 165 -10.47 7.43 0.13
CA TRP A 165 -11.46 7.77 1.13
C TRP A 165 -10.83 8.36 2.39
N MET A 166 -9.73 7.78 2.88
CA MET A 166 -8.97 8.34 4.01
C MET A 166 -8.50 9.76 3.74
N ALA A 167 -8.01 10.03 2.54
CA ALA A 167 -7.57 11.38 2.15
C ALA A 167 -8.75 12.35 2.00
N GLU A 168 -9.89 11.90 1.47
CA GLU A 168 -11.12 12.70 1.35
C GLU A 168 -11.69 13.09 2.71
N HIS A 169 -11.65 12.19 3.68
CA HIS A 169 -12.22 12.39 5.03
C HIS A 169 -11.20 12.82 6.07
N GLN A 170 -9.92 12.99 5.69
CA GLN A 170 -8.82 13.39 6.58
C GLN A 170 -8.72 12.49 7.84
N ILE A 171 -8.81 11.18 7.65
CA ILE A 171 -8.84 10.18 8.72
C ILE A 171 -7.58 10.27 9.58
N GLN A 172 -7.75 10.25 10.91
CA GLN A 172 -6.66 10.44 11.85
C GLN A 172 -6.33 9.19 12.68
N THR A 173 -7.28 8.29 12.86
CA THR A 173 -7.12 7.09 13.70
C THR A 173 -7.53 5.82 12.97
N ALA A 174 -6.99 4.68 13.42
CA ALA A 174 -7.42 3.37 12.91
C ALA A 174 -8.91 3.11 13.18
N GLU A 175 -9.45 3.62 14.28
CA GLU A 175 -10.86 3.45 14.63
C GLU A 175 -11.81 4.07 13.59
N ASP A 176 -11.43 5.20 13.02
CA ASP A 176 -12.23 5.88 11.99
C ASP A 176 -12.39 5.04 10.72
N LEU A 177 -11.47 4.09 10.46
CA LEU A 177 -11.57 3.19 9.30
C LEU A 177 -12.83 2.33 9.31
N LYS A 178 -13.41 2.06 10.46
CA LYS A 178 -14.64 1.28 10.60
C LYS A 178 -15.84 1.93 9.89
N GLN A 179 -15.75 3.21 9.57
CA GLN A 179 -16.79 3.96 8.83
C GLN A 179 -16.67 3.79 7.31
N PHE A 180 -15.64 3.10 6.83
CA PHE A 180 -15.44 2.91 5.40
C PHE A 180 -16.54 2.04 4.79
N THR A 181 -17.18 2.57 3.72
CA THR A 181 -18.24 1.89 2.95
C THR A 181 -17.96 1.85 1.44
N GLY A 182 -16.73 2.21 1.05
CA GLY A 182 -16.34 2.27 -0.36
C GLY A 182 -16.51 0.93 -1.08
N LEU A 183 -16.96 0.99 -2.34
CA LEU A 183 -17.23 -0.18 -3.17
C LEU A 183 -18.24 -1.17 -2.55
N GLY A 184 -19.08 -0.75 -1.61
CA GLY A 184 -20.04 -1.60 -0.88
C GLY A 184 -19.35 -2.59 0.07
N PHE A 185 -18.16 -2.28 0.55
CA PHE A 185 -17.58 -2.97 1.70
C PHE A 185 -18.05 -2.31 2.99
N GLU A 186 -18.31 -3.10 4.00
CA GLU A 186 -18.65 -2.63 5.34
C GLU A 186 -17.81 -3.35 6.38
N PHE A 187 -17.46 -2.64 7.45
CA PHE A 187 -16.74 -3.21 8.58
C PHE A 187 -17.57 -4.27 9.29
N GLU A 188 -16.95 -5.41 9.58
CA GLU A 188 -17.59 -6.54 10.27
C GLU A 188 -16.90 -6.80 11.60
N GLU A 189 -17.51 -6.30 12.67
CA GLU A 189 -16.93 -6.36 14.01
C GLU A 189 -16.77 -7.81 14.53
N SER A 190 -17.72 -8.69 14.21
CA SER A 190 -17.71 -10.09 14.68
C SER A 190 -16.55 -10.92 14.14
N LEU A 191 -15.93 -10.47 13.03
CA LEU A 191 -14.80 -11.12 12.37
C LEU A 191 -13.50 -10.33 12.52
N SER A 192 -13.53 -9.20 13.19
CA SER A 192 -12.41 -8.30 13.38
C SER A 192 -11.75 -8.47 14.75
N SER A 193 -10.54 -7.96 14.88
CA SER A 193 -9.78 -7.89 16.13
C SER A 193 -9.12 -6.52 16.28
N GLY A 194 -8.40 -6.28 17.37
CA GLY A 194 -7.63 -5.03 17.55
C GLY A 194 -6.52 -4.82 16.51
N THR A 195 -6.07 -5.88 15.81
CA THR A 195 -4.98 -5.82 14.84
C THR A 195 -5.38 -6.22 13.42
N GLU A 196 -6.62 -6.65 13.23
CA GLU A 196 -7.15 -7.03 11.93
C GLU A 196 -8.60 -6.53 11.78
N TYR A 197 -8.82 -5.64 10.83
CA TYR A 197 -10.14 -5.12 10.50
C TYR A 197 -10.65 -5.79 9.23
N VAL A 198 -11.76 -6.49 9.35
CA VAL A 198 -12.41 -7.22 8.25
C VAL A 198 -13.53 -6.37 7.66
N PHE A 199 -13.44 -6.16 6.36
CA PHE A 199 -14.46 -5.48 5.57
C PHE A 199 -15.10 -6.48 4.62
N LEU A 200 -16.40 -6.70 4.77
CA LEU A 200 -17.15 -7.62 3.93
C LEU A 200 -17.87 -6.89 2.80
N LYS A 201 -17.73 -7.43 1.61
CA LYS A 201 -18.53 -7.00 0.46
C LYS A 201 -20.00 -7.35 0.72
N LYS A 202 -20.85 -6.33 0.80
CA LYS A 202 -22.30 -6.55 0.77
C LYS A 202 -22.75 -6.81 -0.66
N ASP A 203 -23.56 -7.82 -0.85
CA ASP A 203 -24.27 -7.98 -2.12
C ASP A 203 -25.24 -6.79 -2.23
N ILE A 204 -25.03 -5.97 -3.24
CA ILE A 204 -26.02 -4.96 -3.62
C ILE A 204 -27.16 -5.78 -4.20
N CYS A 205 -28.17 -6.11 -3.39
CA CYS A 205 -29.44 -6.52 -3.97
C CYS A 205 -29.90 -5.37 -4.87
N PRO A 206 -30.14 -5.58 -6.17
CA PRO A 206 -30.85 -4.59 -6.92
C PRO A 206 -32.21 -4.42 -6.23
N GLU A 207 -32.47 -3.21 -5.77
CA GLU A 207 -33.82 -2.87 -5.34
C GLU A 207 -34.73 -3.06 -6.57
N ASP A 208 -35.74 -3.90 -6.43
CA ASP A 208 -36.79 -4.19 -7.42
C ASP A 208 -37.59 -2.92 -7.80
#